data_333bff3419a8f04dd1389db56dcd4e6c
#
_entry.id   333bff3419a8f04dd1389db56dcd4e6c
#
_cell.length_a   1.000
_cell.length_b   1.000
_cell.length_c   1.000
_cell.angle_alpha   90.00
_cell.angle_beta   90.00
_cell.angle_gamma   90.00
#
_symmetry.space_group_name_H-M   'P 1'
#
loop_
_entity.id
_entity.type
_entity.pdbx_description
1 polymer ?
#
loop_
_entity_poly.entity_id
_entity_poly.type
_entity_poly.pdbx_seq_one_letter_code
_entity_poly.pdbx_strand_id
1 'polypeptide(L)'
;TIRIIMLDQVRFISLPSVTDARGVLTAIEGTRDIPFEIKRVFYMHHIAQDRGGHAHRDTDQVVIAAAGSFLLEVFDGKETMGFDMHDPAQGLYIPRMIFISMTRFAPGSVCLVIANSFYDMSRSFRSRDEYLRFVNA
;
A
#
# COMPACT_ATOMS: atom_id res chain seq x y z
N THR A 1 -23.51 -4.39 13.98
CA THR A 1 -22.82 -4.86 12.78
C THR A 1 -21.39 -5.22 13.09
N ILE A 2 -20.98 -6.41 12.77
CA ILE A 2 -19.60 -6.85 12.91
C ILE A 2 -18.84 -6.45 11.65
N ARG A 3 -17.74 -5.70 11.84
CA ARG A 3 -16.82 -5.37 10.77
C ARG A 3 -15.52 -6.12 11.00
N ILE A 4 -15.16 -6.94 10.02
CA ILE A 4 -13.91 -7.70 10.07
C ILE A 4 -12.88 -6.98 9.25
N ILE A 5 -11.83 -6.52 9.91
CA ILE A 5 -10.67 -5.89 9.29
C ILE A 5 -9.50 -6.82 9.53
N MET A 6 -8.91 -7.30 8.44
CA MET A 6 -7.96 -8.41 8.47
C MET A 6 -6.53 -7.89 8.38
N LEU A 7 -6.01 -7.33 9.49
CA LEU A 7 -4.64 -6.82 9.55
C LEU A 7 -3.61 -7.92 9.28
N ASP A 8 -3.91 -9.14 9.66
CA ASP A 8 -3.05 -10.30 9.41
C ASP A 8 -2.96 -10.69 7.93
N GLN A 9 -3.81 -10.15 7.08
CA GLN A 9 -3.71 -10.34 5.63
C GLN A 9 -2.71 -9.38 4.96
N VAL A 10 -2.25 -8.36 5.67
CA VAL A 10 -1.19 -7.47 5.17
C VAL A 10 0.10 -8.27 5.11
N ARG A 11 0.70 -8.39 3.93
CA ARG A 11 1.87 -9.23 3.74
C ARG A 11 2.70 -8.80 2.55
N PHE A 12 3.99 -9.09 2.61
CA PHE A 12 4.86 -8.93 1.47
C PHE A 12 4.60 -10.02 0.43
N ILE A 13 4.64 -9.63 -0.82
CA ILE A 13 4.58 -10.51 -1.98
C ILE A 13 5.89 -10.34 -2.74
N SER A 14 6.61 -11.46 -2.95
CA SER A 14 7.79 -11.44 -3.81
C SER A 14 7.36 -11.33 -5.27
N LEU A 15 7.82 -10.29 -5.94
CA LEU A 15 7.46 -10.03 -7.32
C LEU A 15 8.46 -10.72 -8.27
N PRO A 16 8.00 -11.28 -9.39
CA PRO A 16 8.90 -11.94 -10.34
C PRO A 16 9.99 -11.01 -10.84
N SER A 17 11.24 -11.42 -10.67
CA SER A 17 12.40 -10.60 -11.01
C SER A 17 13.45 -11.40 -11.74
N VAL A 18 14.07 -10.78 -12.74
CA VAL A 18 15.18 -11.35 -13.51
C VAL A 18 16.39 -10.47 -13.31
N THR A 19 17.48 -11.07 -12.83
CA THR A 19 18.75 -10.38 -12.58
C THR A 19 19.79 -10.84 -13.59
N ASP A 20 20.44 -9.88 -14.23
CA ASP A 20 21.60 -10.14 -15.10
C ASP A 20 22.61 -8.99 -15.00
N ALA A 21 23.64 -8.99 -15.85
CA ALA A 21 24.69 -7.97 -15.81
C ALA A 21 24.16 -6.53 -16.06
N ARG A 22 22.97 -6.37 -16.63
CA ARG A 22 22.37 -5.07 -16.90
C ARG A 22 21.57 -4.53 -15.72
N GLY A 23 21.24 -5.37 -14.74
CA GLY A 23 20.43 -5.00 -13.57
C GLY A 23 19.31 -5.98 -13.31
N VAL A 24 18.23 -5.50 -12.68
CA VAL A 24 17.08 -6.30 -12.28
C VAL A 24 15.83 -5.79 -12.98
N LEU A 25 15.08 -6.70 -13.59
CA LEU A 25 13.76 -6.42 -14.17
C LEU A 25 12.72 -7.08 -13.28
N THR A 26 11.76 -6.32 -12.80
CA THR A 26 10.64 -6.85 -12.01
C THR A 26 9.35 -6.63 -12.78
N ALA A 27 8.58 -7.69 -12.95
CA ALA A 27 7.32 -7.67 -13.68
C ALA A 27 6.15 -7.98 -12.75
N ILE A 28 5.01 -7.36 -13.04
CA ILE A 28 3.79 -7.57 -12.25
C ILE A 28 2.64 -7.78 -13.23
N GLU A 29 2.01 -8.94 -13.13
CA GLU A 29 0.82 -9.23 -13.91
C GLU A 29 -0.36 -9.38 -12.98
N GLY A 30 -1.45 -8.70 -13.31
CA GLY A 30 -2.68 -8.75 -12.50
C GLY A 30 -3.23 -10.16 -12.44
N THR A 31 -3.78 -10.54 -11.30
CA THR A 31 -4.34 -11.87 -10.96
C THR A 31 -3.32 -13.01 -10.93
N ARG A 32 -2.12 -12.83 -11.50
CA ARG A 32 -1.06 -13.84 -11.50
C ARG A 32 -0.06 -13.61 -10.37
N ASP A 33 0.50 -12.40 -10.29
CA ASP A 33 1.54 -12.07 -9.31
C ASP A 33 0.99 -11.38 -8.07
N ILE A 34 -0.17 -10.73 -8.23
CA ILE A 34 -0.89 -10.07 -7.14
C ILE A 34 -2.34 -10.54 -7.16
N PRO A 35 -3.04 -10.53 -5.99
CA PRO A 35 -4.33 -11.21 -5.87
C PRO A 35 -5.54 -10.40 -6.35
N PHE A 36 -5.38 -9.57 -7.40
CA PHE A 36 -6.49 -8.80 -7.95
C PHE A 36 -6.20 -8.33 -9.38
N GLU A 37 -7.26 -7.93 -10.08
CA GLU A 37 -7.16 -7.29 -11.39
C GLU A 37 -6.68 -5.85 -11.20
N ILE A 38 -5.67 -5.44 -11.98
CA ILE A 38 -5.13 -4.09 -11.91
C ILE A 38 -6.02 -3.14 -12.70
N LYS A 39 -6.52 -2.09 -12.01
CA LYS A 39 -7.30 -1.03 -12.66
C LYS A 39 -6.61 0.32 -12.60
N ARG A 40 -5.70 0.52 -11.67
CA ARG A 40 -5.03 1.80 -11.50
C ARG A 40 -3.61 1.59 -11.00
N VAL A 41 -2.68 2.36 -11.56
CA VAL A 41 -1.31 2.46 -11.05
C VAL A 41 -1.03 3.93 -10.83
N PHE A 42 -0.50 4.27 -9.68
CA PHE A 42 -0.02 5.61 -9.42
C PHE A 42 1.27 5.57 -8.60
N TYR A 43 2.05 6.63 -8.67
CA TYR A 43 3.29 6.67 -7.91
C TYR A 43 3.55 8.08 -7.40
N MET A 44 4.16 8.13 -6.23
CA MET A 44 4.55 9.36 -5.57
C MET A 44 6.07 9.51 -5.68
N HIS A 45 6.49 10.68 -6.08
CA HIS A 45 7.91 11.03 -6.24
C HIS A 45 8.12 12.47 -5.81
N HIS A 46 9.38 12.90 -5.66
CA HIS A 46 9.68 14.22 -5.11
C HIS A 46 8.97 14.43 -3.76
N ILE A 47 8.97 13.39 -2.95
CA ILE A 47 8.20 13.36 -1.71
C ILE A 47 8.85 14.29 -0.69
N ALA A 48 8.09 15.29 -0.23
CA ALA A 48 8.58 16.33 0.68
C ALA A 48 8.00 16.23 2.08
N GLN A 49 6.95 15.42 2.28
CA GLN A 49 6.26 15.27 3.56
C GLN A 49 5.71 13.86 3.70
N ASP A 50 5.24 13.52 4.89
CA ASP A 50 4.55 12.27 5.13
C ASP A 50 3.34 12.13 4.21
N ARG A 51 3.03 10.90 3.85
CA ARG A 51 1.95 10.55 2.93
C ARG A 51 0.99 9.59 3.59
N GLY A 52 -0.13 9.33 2.93
CA GLY A 52 -1.16 8.45 3.45
C GLY A 52 -2.13 9.19 4.35
N GLY A 53 -2.43 8.62 5.52
CA GLY A 53 -3.43 9.17 6.43
C GLY A 53 -4.85 8.91 5.95
N HIS A 54 -5.07 7.79 5.28
CA HIS A 54 -6.38 7.41 4.75
C HIS A 54 -6.56 5.90 4.67
N ALA A 55 -7.81 5.50 4.51
CA ALA A 55 -8.19 4.12 4.22
C ALA A 55 -9.21 4.10 3.09
N HIS A 56 -9.26 3.01 2.36
CA HIS A 56 -10.19 2.83 1.24
C HIS A 56 -11.25 1.79 1.58
N ARG A 57 -12.50 2.11 1.25
CA ARG A 57 -13.61 1.19 1.52
C ARG A 57 -13.61 -0.01 0.59
N ASP A 58 -13.22 0.18 -0.66
CA ASP A 58 -13.42 -0.78 -1.74
C ASP A 58 -12.15 -1.12 -2.52
N THR A 59 -10.99 -0.67 -2.06
CA THR A 59 -9.75 -0.78 -2.83
C THR A 59 -8.73 -1.62 -2.10
N ASP A 60 -8.31 -2.70 -2.74
CA ASP A 60 -7.14 -3.45 -2.33
C ASP A 60 -5.92 -2.90 -3.08
N GLN A 61 -4.77 -2.90 -2.43
CA GLN A 61 -3.57 -2.27 -2.97
C GLN A 61 -2.34 -3.14 -2.79
N VAL A 62 -1.36 -2.91 -3.66
CA VAL A 62 0.01 -3.37 -3.45
C VAL A 62 0.91 -2.15 -3.53
N VAL A 63 1.70 -1.93 -2.48
CA VAL A 63 2.62 -0.79 -2.37
C VAL A 63 4.04 -1.27 -2.55
N ILE A 64 4.83 -0.55 -3.35
CA ILE A 64 6.20 -0.91 -3.69
C ILE A 64 7.11 0.30 -3.50
N ALA A 65 8.25 0.10 -2.83
CA ALA A 65 9.32 1.08 -2.82
C ALA A 65 10.13 0.92 -4.12
N ALA A 66 9.71 1.59 -5.18
CA ALA A 66 10.37 1.50 -6.49
C ALA A 66 11.77 2.12 -6.46
N ALA A 67 12.01 3.06 -5.56
CA ALA A 67 13.32 3.63 -5.26
C ALA A 67 13.32 4.14 -3.81
N GLY A 68 14.48 4.14 -3.18
CA GLY A 68 14.64 4.66 -1.83
C GLY A 68 14.03 3.75 -0.76
N SER A 69 13.54 4.38 0.31
CA SER A 69 12.97 3.65 1.45
C SER A 69 12.01 4.52 2.23
N PHE A 70 11.08 3.88 2.92
CA PHE A 70 10.16 4.55 3.83
C PHE A 70 9.54 3.55 4.81
N LEU A 71 8.94 4.08 5.87
CA LEU A 71 8.17 3.29 6.82
C LEU A 71 6.68 3.36 6.43
N LEU A 72 6.06 2.21 6.26
CA LEU A 72 4.63 2.11 6.05
C LEU A 72 3.98 1.49 7.28
N GLU A 73 3.03 2.20 7.86
CA GLU A 73 2.27 1.69 8.99
C GLU A 73 0.84 1.42 8.58
N VAL A 74 0.32 0.29 9.04
CA VAL A 74 -1.07 -0.12 8.82
C VAL A 74 -1.78 -0.20 10.17
N PHE A 75 -3.05 0.19 10.19
CA PHE A 75 -3.85 0.31 11.40
C PHE A 75 -5.25 -0.21 11.13
N ASP A 76 -5.76 -1.06 12.00
CA ASP A 76 -7.09 -1.67 11.84
C ASP A 76 -8.16 -1.08 12.77
N GLY A 77 -7.82 -0.03 13.52
CA GLY A 77 -8.67 0.57 14.53
C GLY A 77 -8.28 0.20 15.94
N LYS A 78 -7.42 -0.79 16.11
CA LYS A 78 -6.92 -1.25 17.42
C LYS A 78 -5.41 -1.37 17.43
N GLU A 79 -4.85 -2.08 16.46
CA GLU A 79 -3.43 -2.41 16.39
C GLU A 79 -2.77 -1.75 15.20
N THR A 80 -1.49 -1.46 15.34
CA THR A 80 -0.64 -0.90 14.30
C THR A 80 0.51 -1.87 14.01
N MET A 81 0.80 -2.07 12.74
CA MET A 81 1.99 -2.80 12.30
C MET A 81 2.82 -1.91 11.39
N GLY A 82 4.14 -2.01 11.50
CA GLY A 82 5.07 -1.25 10.67
C GLY A 82 5.84 -2.15 9.70
N PHE A 83 6.08 -1.64 8.51
CA PHE A 83 6.84 -2.34 7.47
C PHE A 83 7.89 -1.40 6.89
N ASP A 84 9.14 -1.85 6.87
CA ASP A 84 10.22 -1.12 6.22
C ASP A 84 10.18 -1.40 4.73
N MET A 85 9.86 -0.39 3.95
CA MET A 85 9.75 -0.48 2.50
C MET A 85 11.07 -0.05 1.88
N HIS A 86 11.80 -0.97 1.26
CA HIS A 86 13.11 -0.68 0.68
C HIS A 86 13.48 -1.58 -0.51
N ASP A 87 12.68 -2.59 -0.82
CA ASP A 87 13.00 -3.55 -1.87
C ASP A 87 12.03 -3.41 -3.04
N PRO A 88 12.49 -2.96 -4.22
CA PRO A 88 11.61 -2.81 -5.37
C PRO A 88 11.06 -4.14 -5.92
N ALA A 89 11.63 -5.27 -5.51
CA ALA A 89 11.13 -6.59 -5.91
C ALA A 89 10.09 -7.16 -4.94
N GLN A 90 9.70 -6.41 -3.91
CA GLN A 90 8.66 -6.81 -2.96
C GLN A 90 7.53 -5.81 -2.92
N GLY A 91 6.31 -6.31 -3.05
CA GLY A 91 5.11 -5.50 -2.87
C GLY A 91 4.44 -5.82 -1.54
N LEU A 92 3.95 -4.81 -0.85
CA LEU A 92 3.15 -5.00 0.35
C LEU A 92 1.68 -5.01 -0.03
N TYR A 93 1.05 -6.17 0.12
CA TYR A 93 -0.39 -6.30 -0.10
C TYR A 93 -1.16 -5.73 1.10
N ILE A 94 -2.07 -4.81 0.83
CA ILE A 94 -2.90 -4.17 1.83
C ILE A 94 -4.35 -4.27 1.37
N PRO A 95 -5.19 -5.09 2.03
CA PRO A 95 -6.59 -5.18 1.67
C PRO A 95 -7.34 -3.91 2.05
N ARG A 96 -8.54 -3.77 1.50
CA ARG A 96 -9.44 -2.65 1.80
C ARG A 96 -9.69 -2.51 3.31
N MET A 97 -10.12 -1.32 3.72
CA MET A 97 -10.50 -1.03 5.10
C MET A 97 -9.33 -0.94 6.09
N ILE A 98 -8.10 -0.93 5.62
CA ILE A 98 -6.90 -0.74 6.45
C ILE A 98 -6.44 0.70 6.32
N PHE A 99 -6.23 1.38 7.45
CA PHE A 99 -5.70 2.74 7.47
C PHE A 99 -4.19 2.72 7.29
N ILE A 100 -3.69 3.56 6.37
CA ILE A 100 -2.30 3.55 5.94
C ILE A 100 -1.65 4.89 6.22
N SER A 101 -0.45 4.87 6.77
CA SER A 101 0.42 6.05 6.92
C SER A 101 1.81 5.72 6.43
N MET A 102 2.45 6.65 5.76
CA MET A 102 3.80 6.49 5.22
C MET A 102 4.67 7.66 5.67
N THR A 103 5.79 7.34 6.31
CA THR A 103 6.69 8.30 6.92
C THR A 103 8.15 7.93 6.64
N ARG A 104 9.09 8.77 7.05
CA ARG A 104 10.53 8.51 7.00
C ARG A 104 11.01 8.22 5.57
N PHE A 105 10.55 9.00 4.61
CA PHE A 105 10.99 8.85 3.23
C PHE A 105 12.46 9.28 3.09
N ALA A 106 13.31 8.39 2.60
CA ALA A 106 14.65 8.74 2.21
C ALA A 106 14.62 9.65 0.98
N PRO A 107 15.64 10.51 0.79
CA PRO A 107 15.72 11.34 -0.41
C PRO A 107 15.66 10.49 -1.69
N GLY A 108 14.89 10.94 -2.67
CA GLY A 108 14.73 10.24 -3.94
C GLY A 108 13.81 9.03 -3.91
N SER A 109 13.07 8.82 -2.82
CA SER A 109 12.12 7.70 -2.74
C SER A 109 11.00 7.84 -3.75
N VAL A 110 10.60 6.69 -4.32
CA VAL A 110 9.44 6.57 -5.20
C VAL A 110 8.55 5.48 -4.63
N CYS A 111 7.32 5.84 -4.31
CA CYS A 111 6.31 4.91 -3.82
C CYS A 111 5.34 4.61 -4.96
N LEU A 112 5.36 3.38 -5.45
CA LEU A 112 4.47 2.91 -6.51
C LEU A 112 3.31 2.14 -5.87
N VAL A 113 2.09 2.46 -6.29
CA VAL A 113 0.89 1.80 -5.77
C VAL A 113 0.07 1.22 -6.93
N ILE A 114 -0.31 -0.03 -6.78
CA ILE A 114 -1.15 -0.75 -7.72
C ILE A 114 -2.48 -1.02 -7.02
N ALA A 115 -3.59 -0.71 -7.69
CA ALA A 115 -4.92 -0.77 -7.09
C ALA A 115 -5.92 -1.47 -7.99
N ASN A 116 -6.94 -2.08 -7.37
CA ASN A 116 -7.98 -2.82 -8.08
C ASN A 116 -9.25 -2.01 -8.35
N SER A 117 -9.20 -0.71 -8.18
CA SER A 117 -10.34 0.18 -8.45
C SER A 117 -9.89 1.44 -9.15
N PHE A 118 -10.84 2.10 -9.84
CA PHE A 118 -10.62 3.45 -10.33
C PHE A 118 -10.65 4.44 -9.18
N TYR A 119 -10.07 5.63 -9.39
CA TYR A 119 -9.99 6.65 -8.38
C TYR A 119 -11.39 7.16 -8.00
N ASP A 120 -11.70 7.11 -6.70
CA ASP A 120 -12.97 7.62 -6.16
C ASP A 120 -12.75 8.12 -4.73
N MET A 121 -12.59 9.43 -4.60
CA MET A 121 -12.34 10.06 -3.30
C MET A 121 -13.50 9.89 -2.31
N SER A 122 -14.73 9.73 -2.81
CA SER A 122 -15.91 9.60 -1.96
C SER A 122 -15.91 8.27 -1.18
N ARG A 123 -15.10 7.30 -1.60
CA ARG A 123 -15.00 5.98 -0.98
C ARG A 123 -13.80 5.83 -0.08
N SER A 124 -13.21 6.94 0.37
CA SER A 124 -12.03 6.92 1.24
C SER A 124 -12.33 7.58 2.58
N PHE A 125 -11.73 7.04 3.63
CA PHE A 125 -11.62 7.73 4.92
C PHE A 125 -10.37 8.59 4.87
N ARG A 126 -10.50 9.88 5.16
CA ARG A 126 -9.42 10.85 4.98
C ARG A 126 -8.78 11.32 6.27
N SER A 127 -9.25 10.82 7.39
CA SER A 127 -8.66 11.08 8.68
C SER A 127 -8.77 9.85 9.57
N ARG A 128 -7.89 9.79 10.55
CA ARG A 128 -7.92 8.73 11.55
C ARG A 128 -9.22 8.75 12.34
N ASP A 129 -9.71 9.93 12.68
CA ASP A 129 -10.95 10.09 13.45
C ASP A 129 -12.17 9.59 12.68
N GLU A 130 -12.29 9.92 11.41
CA GLU A 130 -13.35 9.42 10.55
C GLU A 130 -13.33 7.90 10.47
N TYR A 131 -12.14 7.34 10.26
CA TYR A 131 -11.95 5.89 10.19
C TYR A 131 -12.35 5.21 11.50
N LEU A 132 -11.89 5.73 12.63
CA LEU A 132 -12.20 5.18 13.95
C LEU A 132 -13.70 5.21 14.23
N ARG A 133 -14.38 6.30 13.90
CA ARG A 133 -15.83 6.39 14.08
C ARG A 133 -16.57 5.30 13.29
N PHE A 134 -16.09 4.99 12.10
CA PHE A 134 -16.70 3.97 11.27
C PHE A 134 -16.46 2.55 11.81
N VAL A 135 -15.20 2.20 12.11
CA VAL A 135 -14.86 0.83 12.52
C VAL A 135 -15.33 0.50 13.94
N ASN A 136 -15.58 1.50 14.78
CA ASN A 136 -16.08 1.33 16.13
C ASN A 136 -17.60 1.52 16.25
N ALA A 137 -18.26 1.71 15.15
CA ALA A 137 -19.72 1.90 15.14
C ALA A 137 -20.47 0.59 15.40
#